data_b0c133013f1142073e87343a70184475
#
_entry.id   b0c133013f1142073e87343a70184475
#
_cell.length_a   1.000
_cell.length_b   1.000
_cell.length_c   1.000
_cell.angle_alpha   90.00
_cell.angle_beta   90.00
_cell.angle_gamma   90.00
#
_symmetry.space_group_name_H-M   'P 1'
#
loop_
_entity.id
_entity.type
_entity.pdbx_description
1 polymer ?
#
loop_
_entity_poly.entity_id
_entity_poly.type
_entity_poly.pdbx_seq_one_letter_code
_entity_poly.pdbx_strand_id
1 'polypeptide(L)'
;LHSFPTRRSSDLYEILRALAKTQNKFFLVFKAPGLLLQRITTRDPDDGMLECAIAAFEKVLKMDADPTIPETVFATACKMTELLSNTKKRFKDNGIEEEEAEWIFSILLNIPKSAVSGEEHILRIAQVKEILKVADERLTGRPLWYIIGDTDFYGYKIKVDERVLIPRPETEELAQQVISSAEEGDNILDLCTGSGAIAIAVYKELEKNRRKVSVTASDISAEALELAKENALENNADIAFVQSDLFSRIRGRYNIIVSNPPYIPTKEIESLQREVR
;
A
#
# COMPACT_ATOMS: atom_id res chain seq x y z
N LEU A 1 27.06 4.26 10.06
CA LEU A 1 28.46 3.90 10.32
C LEU A 1 28.62 3.59 11.80
N HIS A 2 28.51 2.34 12.20
CA HIS A 2 29.33 1.59 13.15
C HIS A 2 28.64 0.26 13.36
N SER A 3 29.18 -0.75 12.69
CA SER A 3 28.87 -2.16 12.96
C SER A 3 29.29 -2.48 14.40
N PHE A 4 28.30 -2.75 15.25
CA PHE A 4 28.58 -3.36 16.55
C PHE A 4 29.02 -4.80 16.33
N PRO A 5 30.14 -5.23 16.89
CA PRO A 5 30.62 -6.60 16.74
C PRO A 5 29.78 -7.55 17.60
N THR A 6 28.90 -8.29 16.93
CA THR A 6 27.97 -9.25 17.54
C THR A 6 28.63 -10.45 18.22
N ARG A 7 29.89 -10.71 18.01
CA ARG A 7 30.64 -11.81 18.68
C ARG A 7 31.05 -11.47 20.13
N ARG A 8 31.40 -10.24 20.45
CA ARG A 8 31.83 -9.87 21.82
C ARG A 8 30.70 -9.83 22.85
N SER A 9 29.46 -9.60 22.43
CA SER A 9 28.33 -9.56 23.37
C SER A 9 27.88 -10.96 23.79
N SER A 10 28.00 -11.99 22.94
CA SER A 10 27.66 -13.37 23.29
C SER A 10 28.68 -13.96 24.27
N ASP A 11 29.97 -13.68 24.05
CA ASP A 11 31.04 -14.16 24.93
C ASP A 11 30.95 -13.51 26.34
N LEU A 12 30.60 -12.23 26.41
CA LEU A 12 30.38 -11.54 27.67
C LEU A 12 29.16 -12.08 28.41
N TYR A 13 28.09 -12.39 27.69
CA TYR A 13 26.89 -13.00 28.27
C TYR A 13 27.15 -14.41 28.78
N GLU A 14 27.90 -15.24 28.06
CA GLU A 14 28.30 -16.60 28.50
C GLU A 14 29.19 -16.55 29.73
N ILE A 15 30.17 -15.63 29.78
CA ILE A 15 31.01 -15.38 30.93
C ILE A 15 30.18 -14.94 32.16
N LEU A 16 29.27 -14.00 31.98
CA LEU A 16 28.37 -13.54 33.05
C LEU A 16 27.43 -14.63 33.51
N ARG A 17 26.92 -15.50 32.63
CA ARG A 17 26.09 -16.65 32.93
C ARG A 17 26.88 -17.73 33.71
N ALA A 18 28.14 -18.00 33.35
CA ALA A 18 29.01 -18.90 34.06
C ALA A 18 29.37 -18.37 35.46
N LEU A 19 29.67 -17.05 35.55
CA LEU A 19 29.94 -16.39 36.84
C LEU A 19 28.69 -16.36 37.74
N ALA A 20 27.49 -16.26 37.17
CA ALA A 20 26.23 -16.25 37.94
C ALA A 20 25.96 -17.59 38.60
N LYS A 21 26.39 -18.74 38.00
CA LYS A 21 26.23 -20.10 38.52
C LYS A 21 27.28 -20.48 39.59
N THR A 22 28.35 -19.69 39.72
CA THR A 22 29.46 -20.02 40.65
C THR A 22 29.18 -19.44 42.05
N GLN A 23 29.09 -20.29 43.07
CA GLN A 23 28.87 -19.89 44.46
C GLN A 23 30.14 -19.53 45.23
N ASN A 24 31.28 -19.39 44.56
CA ASN A 24 32.56 -19.13 45.22
C ASN A 24 32.65 -17.62 45.59
N LYS A 25 32.93 -17.37 46.91
CA LYS A 25 33.00 -16.05 47.52
C LYS A 25 34.04 -15.11 46.85
N PHE A 26 35.07 -15.65 46.23
CA PHE A 26 36.07 -14.85 45.50
C PHE A 26 35.50 -14.08 44.30
N PHE A 27 34.47 -14.64 43.67
CA PHE A 27 33.82 -13.98 42.50
C PHE A 27 32.75 -12.95 42.92
N LEU A 28 32.46 -12.78 44.21
CA LEU A 28 31.53 -11.74 44.74
C LEU A 28 32.02 -10.34 44.44
N VAL A 29 33.36 -10.13 44.45
CA VAL A 29 33.96 -8.82 44.12
C VAL A 29 33.66 -8.40 42.69
N PHE A 30 33.61 -9.32 41.73
CA PHE A 30 33.25 -9.04 40.32
C PHE A 30 31.74 -8.90 40.10
N LYS A 31 30.92 -9.51 41.00
CA LYS A 31 29.46 -9.39 40.97
C LYS A 31 28.96 -8.11 41.65
N ALA A 32 29.71 -7.58 42.62
CA ALA A 32 29.31 -6.46 43.46
C ALA A 32 28.92 -5.18 42.68
N PRO A 33 29.67 -4.73 41.64
CA PRO A 33 29.25 -3.57 40.84
C PRO A 33 27.94 -3.79 40.10
N GLY A 34 27.75 -4.98 39.50
CA GLY A 34 26.50 -5.32 38.80
C GLY A 34 25.29 -5.43 39.75
N LEU A 35 25.46 -6.04 40.90
CA LEU A 35 24.43 -6.13 41.93
C LEU A 35 24.08 -4.77 42.55
N LEU A 36 25.09 -3.88 42.70
CA LEU A 36 24.87 -2.51 43.16
C LEU A 36 24.09 -1.69 42.16
N LEU A 37 24.44 -1.78 40.87
CA LEU A 37 23.68 -1.16 39.79
C LEU A 37 22.24 -1.69 39.70
N GLN A 38 22.07 -3.00 39.84
CA GLN A 38 20.75 -3.63 39.88
C GLN A 38 19.90 -3.13 41.05
N ARG A 39 20.49 -2.92 42.22
CA ARG A 39 19.82 -2.34 43.42
C ARG A 39 19.39 -0.88 43.20
N ILE A 40 20.12 -0.14 42.35
CA ILE A 40 19.80 1.27 42.05
C ILE A 40 18.73 1.37 40.99
N THR A 41 18.73 0.43 40.00
CA THR A 41 17.86 0.45 38.82
C THR A 41 16.58 -0.37 38.98
N THR A 42 16.56 -1.40 39.83
CA THR A 42 15.37 -2.20 40.14
C THR A 42 14.97 -1.99 41.58
N ARG A 43 14.00 -1.10 41.79
CA ARG A 43 13.26 -1.08 43.06
C ARG A 43 12.37 -2.31 43.14
N ASP A 44 12.25 -2.91 44.32
CA ASP A 44 11.19 -3.90 44.51
C ASP A 44 9.84 -3.22 44.17
N PRO A 45 9.00 -3.85 43.35
CA PRO A 45 7.72 -3.27 42.99
C PRO A 45 6.87 -3.07 44.24
N ASP A 46 6.27 -1.92 44.38
CA ASP A 46 5.27 -1.67 45.45
C ASP A 46 3.97 -2.43 45.14
N ASP A 47 3.11 -2.56 46.16
CA ASP A 47 1.86 -3.33 46.03
C ASP A 47 0.98 -2.81 44.88
N GLY A 48 0.97 -1.51 44.60
CA GLY A 48 0.22 -0.91 43.48
C GLY A 48 0.79 -1.30 42.12
N MET A 49 2.11 -1.42 41.98
CA MET A 49 2.75 -1.92 40.78
C MET A 49 2.45 -3.40 40.55
N LEU A 50 2.42 -4.18 41.64
CA LEU A 50 2.05 -5.61 41.57
C LEU A 50 0.58 -5.78 41.19
N GLU A 51 -0.34 -5.00 41.73
CA GLU A 51 -1.76 -5.01 41.39
C GLU A 51 -1.97 -4.63 39.91
N CYS A 52 -1.30 -3.58 39.42
CA CYS A 52 -1.35 -3.21 38.02
C CYS A 52 -0.82 -4.31 37.08
N ALA A 53 0.29 -4.96 37.47
CA ALA A 53 0.86 -6.06 36.69
C ALA A 53 -0.06 -7.29 36.64
N ILE A 54 -0.66 -7.66 37.78
CA ILE A 54 -1.62 -8.76 37.88
C ILE A 54 -2.87 -8.45 37.04
N ALA A 55 -3.44 -7.24 37.17
CA ALA A 55 -4.62 -6.84 36.39
C ALA A 55 -4.35 -6.83 34.89
N ALA A 56 -3.17 -6.37 34.46
CA ALA A 56 -2.74 -6.43 33.07
C ALA A 56 -2.61 -7.88 32.58
N PHE A 57 -2.00 -8.76 33.37
CA PHE A 57 -1.82 -10.16 33.05
C PHE A 57 -3.16 -10.90 32.98
N GLU A 58 -4.07 -10.69 33.93
CA GLU A 58 -5.41 -11.27 33.89
C GLU A 58 -6.21 -10.79 32.68
N LYS A 59 -6.05 -9.55 32.27
CA LYS A 59 -6.70 -9.02 31.07
C LYS A 59 -6.16 -9.69 29.80
N VAL A 60 -4.85 -9.90 29.71
CA VAL A 60 -4.23 -10.61 28.60
C VAL A 60 -4.73 -12.07 28.56
N LEU A 61 -4.77 -12.77 29.70
CA LEU A 61 -5.29 -14.15 29.75
C LEU A 61 -6.75 -14.24 29.32
N LYS A 62 -7.59 -13.25 29.69
CA LYS A 62 -9.00 -13.20 29.24
C LYS A 62 -9.11 -12.95 27.75
N MET A 63 -8.23 -12.11 27.18
CA MET A 63 -8.20 -11.84 25.75
C MET A 63 -7.68 -13.05 24.97
N ASP A 64 -6.69 -13.78 25.50
CA ASP A 64 -6.13 -14.98 24.89
C ASP A 64 -7.12 -16.16 24.88
N ALA A 65 -8.02 -16.21 25.87
CA ALA A 65 -9.08 -17.21 25.96
C ALA A 65 -10.34 -16.89 25.12
N ASP A 66 -10.45 -15.68 24.54
CA ASP A 66 -11.59 -15.24 23.76
C ASP A 66 -11.35 -15.50 22.26
N PRO A 67 -12.01 -16.51 21.66
CA PRO A 67 -11.83 -16.84 20.24
C PRO A 67 -12.34 -15.77 19.28
N THR A 68 -13.03 -14.73 19.77
CA THR A 68 -13.51 -13.61 18.95
C THR A 68 -12.48 -12.50 18.82
N ILE A 69 -11.44 -12.51 19.66
CA ILE A 69 -10.34 -11.54 19.58
C ILE A 69 -9.29 -12.10 18.61
N PRO A 70 -9.03 -11.40 17.48
CA PRO A 70 -8.02 -11.87 16.56
C PRO A 70 -6.65 -11.90 17.24
N GLU A 71 -5.89 -12.96 16.97
CA GLU A 71 -4.54 -13.16 17.48
C GLU A 71 -3.69 -11.93 17.16
N THR A 72 -3.36 -11.13 18.18
CA THR A 72 -2.55 -9.93 17.99
C THR A 72 -1.09 -10.35 17.89
N VAL A 73 -0.61 -10.51 16.69
CA VAL A 73 0.82 -10.69 16.44
C VAL A 73 1.54 -9.42 16.89
N PHE A 74 2.22 -9.46 18.04
CA PHE A 74 3.16 -8.41 18.40
C PHE A 74 4.28 -8.41 17.35
N ALA A 75 4.23 -7.47 16.42
CA ALA A 75 5.25 -7.29 15.41
C ALA A 75 6.55 -6.86 16.09
N THR A 76 7.34 -7.82 16.54
CA THR A 76 8.79 -7.63 16.71
C THR A 76 9.37 -7.44 15.31
N ALA A 77 10.49 -6.70 15.20
CA ALA A 77 11.19 -6.52 13.92
C ALA A 77 11.23 -7.85 13.16
N CYS A 78 10.53 -7.90 12.03
CA CYS A 78 10.26 -9.15 11.31
C CYS A 78 11.05 -9.13 10.01
N LYS A 79 11.51 -10.28 9.56
CA LYS A 79 12.09 -10.42 8.22
C LYS A 79 11.00 -10.14 7.18
N MET A 80 11.32 -9.30 6.20
CA MET A 80 10.40 -8.98 5.11
C MET A 80 9.88 -10.23 4.40
N THR A 81 10.76 -11.20 4.13
CA THR A 81 10.43 -12.46 3.48
C THR A 81 9.41 -13.29 4.26
N GLU A 82 9.48 -13.29 5.59
CA GLU A 82 8.54 -14.00 6.45
C GLU A 82 7.15 -13.31 6.43
N LEU A 83 7.11 -11.99 6.58
CA LEU A 83 5.86 -11.24 6.52
C LEU A 83 5.20 -11.36 5.15
N LEU A 84 5.98 -11.28 4.07
CA LEU A 84 5.51 -11.45 2.71
C LEU A 84 4.89 -12.83 2.49
N SER A 85 5.60 -13.90 2.91
CA SER A 85 5.10 -15.28 2.80
C SER A 85 3.77 -15.47 3.54
N ASN A 86 3.67 -14.92 4.75
CA ASN A 86 2.45 -14.99 5.54
C ASN A 86 1.31 -14.19 4.88
N THR A 87 1.60 -13.01 4.34
CA THR A 87 0.59 -12.19 3.65
C THR A 87 0.10 -12.87 2.37
N LYS A 88 0.99 -13.43 1.55
CA LYS A 88 0.65 -14.22 0.37
C LYS A 88 -0.27 -15.39 0.70
N LYS A 89 0.08 -16.14 1.76
CA LYS A 89 -0.76 -17.25 2.22
C LYS A 89 -2.16 -16.78 2.63
N ARG A 90 -2.27 -15.70 3.41
CA ARG A 90 -3.56 -15.12 3.81
C ARG A 90 -4.39 -14.71 2.60
N PHE A 91 -3.78 -14.09 1.60
CA PHE A 91 -4.46 -13.70 0.36
C PHE A 91 -4.96 -14.90 -0.41
N LYS A 92 -4.11 -15.90 -0.64
CA LYS A 92 -4.49 -17.15 -1.31
C LYS A 92 -5.64 -17.86 -0.60
N ASP A 93 -5.57 -17.98 0.73
CA ASP A 93 -6.61 -18.63 1.55
C ASP A 93 -7.97 -17.89 1.46
N ASN A 94 -7.99 -16.61 1.02
CA ASN A 94 -9.18 -15.78 0.84
C ASN A 94 -9.50 -15.50 -0.65
N GLY A 95 -8.87 -16.22 -1.59
CA GLY A 95 -9.14 -16.09 -3.03
C GLY A 95 -8.62 -14.79 -3.65
N ILE A 96 -7.63 -14.13 -3.01
CA ILE A 96 -6.93 -12.94 -3.52
C ILE A 96 -5.62 -13.40 -4.16
N GLU A 97 -5.22 -12.75 -5.23
CA GLU A 97 -3.97 -13.05 -5.92
C GLU A 97 -2.75 -12.77 -5.02
N GLU A 98 -1.84 -13.74 -4.95
CA GLU A 98 -0.63 -13.64 -4.13
C GLU A 98 0.28 -12.46 -4.54
N GLU A 99 0.19 -12.05 -5.81
CA GLU A 99 0.96 -10.93 -6.36
C GLU A 99 0.57 -9.58 -5.75
N GLU A 100 -0.66 -9.42 -5.27
CA GLU A 100 -1.09 -8.18 -4.62
C GLU A 100 -0.30 -7.92 -3.33
N ALA A 101 0.13 -8.97 -2.63
CA ALA A 101 1.02 -8.82 -1.48
C ALA A 101 2.36 -8.17 -1.89
N GLU A 102 2.93 -8.56 -3.04
CA GLU A 102 4.17 -7.94 -3.53
C GLU A 102 3.99 -6.46 -3.88
N TRP A 103 2.85 -6.09 -4.44
CA TRP A 103 2.52 -4.69 -4.71
C TRP A 103 2.43 -3.87 -3.41
N ILE A 104 1.78 -4.40 -2.36
CA ILE A 104 1.71 -3.73 -1.05
C ILE A 104 3.12 -3.44 -0.52
N PHE A 105 4.00 -4.44 -0.53
CA PHE A 105 5.37 -4.28 -0.05
C PHE A 105 6.17 -3.31 -0.92
N SER A 106 6.08 -3.44 -2.23
CA SER A 106 6.76 -2.56 -3.18
C SER A 106 6.40 -1.09 -2.96
N ILE A 107 5.11 -0.80 -2.87
CA ILE A 107 4.60 0.57 -2.73
C ILE A 107 4.94 1.15 -1.35
N LEU A 108 4.62 0.43 -0.27
CA LEU A 108 4.81 0.96 1.09
C LEU A 108 6.29 1.07 1.49
N LEU A 109 7.16 0.25 0.92
CA LEU A 109 8.60 0.29 1.18
C LEU A 109 9.35 1.15 0.16
N ASN A 110 8.67 1.60 -0.90
CA ASN A 110 9.27 2.32 -2.02
C ASN A 110 10.46 1.58 -2.66
N ILE A 111 10.26 0.28 -2.93
CA ILE A 111 11.26 -0.59 -3.58
C ILE A 111 10.64 -1.22 -4.84
N PRO A 112 11.45 -1.55 -5.85
CA PRO A 112 10.95 -2.27 -7.03
C PRO A 112 10.29 -3.60 -6.65
N LYS A 113 9.20 -3.98 -7.32
CA LYS A 113 8.51 -5.27 -7.08
C LYS A 113 9.48 -6.46 -7.20
N SER A 114 10.44 -6.39 -8.13
CA SER A 114 11.47 -7.42 -8.29
C SER A 114 12.40 -7.58 -7.07
N ALA A 115 12.58 -6.55 -6.26
CA ALA A 115 13.40 -6.59 -5.05
C ALA A 115 12.66 -7.17 -3.83
N VAL A 116 11.32 -7.16 -3.84
CA VAL A 116 10.49 -7.62 -2.71
C VAL A 116 10.77 -9.07 -2.33
N SER A 117 11.01 -9.95 -3.29
CA SER A 117 11.25 -11.38 -3.05
C SER A 117 12.73 -11.74 -2.87
N GLY A 118 13.66 -10.82 -3.15
CA GLY A 118 15.10 -11.12 -3.26
C GLY A 118 15.98 -10.59 -2.13
N GLU A 119 15.52 -9.67 -1.31
CA GLU A 119 16.35 -8.99 -0.33
C GLU A 119 15.96 -9.36 1.12
N GLU A 120 16.97 -9.69 1.94
CA GLU A 120 16.78 -9.87 3.38
C GLU A 120 16.72 -8.50 4.08
N HIS A 121 15.55 -7.86 4.08
CA HIS A 121 15.30 -6.66 4.85
C HIS A 121 14.64 -6.97 6.19
N ILE A 122 15.10 -6.30 7.24
CA ILE A 122 14.41 -6.27 8.53
C ILE A 122 13.51 -5.04 8.55
N LEU A 123 12.20 -5.30 8.63
CA LEU A 123 11.18 -4.27 8.67
C LEU A 123 11.09 -3.63 10.05
N ARG A 124 10.93 -2.32 10.08
CA ARG A 124 10.61 -1.58 11.31
C ARG A 124 9.16 -1.84 11.71
N ILE A 125 8.88 -1.79 13.00
CA ILE A 125 7.52 -2.00 13.54
C ILE A 125 6.46 -1.12 12.83
N ALA A 126 6.80 0.13 12.51
CA ALA A 126 5.89 1.03 11.80
C ALA A 126 5.55 0.51 10.39
N GLN A 127 6.54 0.02 9.63
CA GLN A 127 6.35 -0.56 8.30
C GLN A 127 5.51 -1.84 8.36
N VAL A 128 5.77 -2.70 9.35
CA VAL A 128 4.98 -3.92 9.57
C VAL A 128 3.51 -3.58 9.84
N LYS A 129 3.25 -2.59 10.71
CA LYS A 129 1.89 -2.16 11.03
C LYS A 129 1.16 -1.60 9.80
N GLU A 130 1.85 -0.83 8.99
CA GLU A 130 1.29 -0.22 7.78
C GLU A 130 0.95 -1.30 6.72
N ILE A 131 1.88 -2.23 6.49
CA ILE A 131 1.67 -3.37 5.60
C ILE A 131 0.48 -4.23 6.06
N LEU A 132 0.43 -4.59 7.35
CA LEU A 132 -0.67 -5.37 7.89
C LEU A 132 -2.00 -4.63 7.80
N LYS A 133 -2.03 -3.32 8.04
CA LYS A 133 -3.24 -2.49 7.91
C LYS A 133 -3.80 -2.56 6.49
N VAL A 134 -2.96 -2.37 5.48
CA VAL A 134 -3.38 -2.43 4.07
C VAL A 134 -3.81 -3.85 3.69
N ALA A 135 -3.08 -4.88 4.14
CA ALA A 135 -3.43 -6.27 3.89
C ALA A 135 -4.76 -6.66 4.55
N ASP A 136 -5.01 -6.22 5.79
CA ASP A 136 -6.26 -6.48 6.50
C ASP A 136 -7.44 -5.78 5.81
N GLU A 137 -7.26 -4.55 5.35
CA GLU A 137 -8.27 -3.82 4.60
C GLU A 137 -8.58 -4.51 3.26
N ARG A 138 -7.55 -5.01 2.55
CA ARG A 138 -7.73 -5.79 1.32
C ARG A 138 -8.54 -7.07 1.54
N LEU A 139 -8.32 -7.74 2.66
CA LEU A 139 -9.08 -8.94 3.06
C LEU A 139 -10.58 -8.67 3.32
N THR A 140 -10.99 -7.43 3.53
CA THR A 140 -12.42 -7.07 3.58
C THR A 140 -13.10 -7.12 2.21
N GLY A 141 -12.31 -7.29 1.13
CA GLY A 141 -12.76 -7.30 -0.26
C GLY A 141 -12.68 -5.94 -0.95
N ARG A 142 -12.11 -4.90 -0.29
CA ARG A 142 -11.85 -3.60 -0.94
C ARG A 142 -10.69 -3.75 -1.93
N PRO A 143 -10.82 -3.28 -3.18
CA PRO A 143 -9.74 -3.34 -4.18
C PRO A 143 -8.46 -2.68 -3.70
N LEU A 144 -7.30 -3.31 -3.98
CA LEU A 144 -5.99 -2.82 -3.52
C LEU A 144 -5.74 -1.37 -3.91
N TRP A 145 -6.00 -1.00 -5.16
CA TRP A 145 -5.71 0.34 -5.66
C TRP A 145 -6.58 1.42 -5.04
N TYR A 146 -7.81 1.11 -4.58
CA TYR A 146 -8.62 2.04 -3.79
C TYR A 146 -8.09 2.21 -2.37
N ILE A 147 -7.42 1.19 -1.81
CA ILE A 147 -6.78 1.29 -0.49
C ILE A 147 -5.51 2.14 -0.57
N ILE A 148 -4.73 1.94 -1.65
CA ILE A 148 -3.51 2.71 -1.93
C ILE A 148 -3.86 4.16 -2.32
N GLY A 149 -4.96 4.36 -3.06
CA GLY A 149 -5.46 5.64 -3.49
C GLY A 149 -4.96 6.10 -4.86
N ASP A 150 -4.04 5.38 -5.47
CA ASP A 150 -3.52 5.67 -6.81
C ASP A 150 -3.03 4.41 -7.53
N THR A 151 -2.89 4.52 -8.84
CA THR A 151 -2.30 3.50 -9.72
C THR A 151 -1.44 4.17 -10.78
N ASP A 152 -0.57 3.39 -11.41
CA ASP A 152 0.15 3.82 -12.62
C ASP A 152 -0.69 3.53 -13.86
N PHE A 153 -0.73 4.47 -14.78
CA PHE A 153 -1.29 4.29 -16.11
C PHE A 153 -0.41 5.00 -17.14
N TYR A 154 0.17 4.25 -18.03
CA TYR A 154 1.08 4.77 -19.06
C TYR A 154 2.29 5.53 -18.50
N GLY A 155 2.75 5.17 -17.28
CA GLY A 155 3.83 5.85 -16.57
C GLY A 155 3.39 7.15 -15.86
N TYR A 156 2.11 7.42 -15.77
CA TYR A 156 1.53 8.55 -15.05
C TYR A 156 0.80 8.08 -13.80
N LYS A 157 0.98 8.78 -12.70
CA LYS A 157 0.29 8.52 -11.46
C LYS A 157 -1.16 9.01 -11.55
N ILE A 158 -2.12 8.11 -11.40
CA ILE A 158 -3.55 8.38 -11.49
C ILE A 158 -4.20 8.02 -10.16
N LYS A 159 -4.75 9.00 -9.46
CA LYS A 159 -5.57 8.78 -8.27
C LYS A 159 -6.83 8.00 -8.63
N VAL A 160 -7.19 7.08 -7.78
CA VAL A 160 -8.40 6.24 -7.93
C VAL A 160 -9.09 6.06 -6.58
N ASP A 161 -10.39 6.11 -6.60
CA ASP A 161 -11.28 5.74 -5.49
C ASP A 161 -12.62 5.22 -6.07
N GLU A 162 -13.58 4.99 -5.21
CA GLU A 162 -14.87 4.39 -5.57
C GLU A 162 -15.71 5.21 -6.59
N ARG A 163 -15.29 6.44 -6.91
CA ARG A 163 -15.95 7.30 -7.92
C ARG A 163 -15.65 6.85 -9.35
N VAL A 164 -14.60 6.08 -9.57
CA VAL A 164 -14.12 5.72 -10.91
C VAL A 164 -13.68 4.27 -10.99
N LEU A 165 -13.76 3.69 -12.19
CA LEU A 165 -13.12 2.40 -12.46
C LEU A 165 -11.59 2.54 -12.38
N ILE A 166 -10.92 1.59 -11.72
CA ILE A 166 -9.46 1.48 -11.74
C ILE A 166 -9.01 1.26 -13.19
N PRO A 167 -8.14 2.13 -13.76
CA PRO A 167 -7.64 1.95 -15.11
C PRO A 167 -7.01 0.57 -15.31
N ARG A 168 -7.38 -0.10 -16.40
CA ARG A 168 -6.84 -1.42 -16.74
C ARG A 168 -5.61 -1.30 -17.64
N PRO A 169 -4.59 -2.16 -17.49
CA PRO A 169 -3.40 -2.13 -18.35
C PRO A 169 -3.74 -2.26 -19.85
N GLU A 170 -4.75 -3.04 -20.19
CA GLU A 170 -5.19 -3.22 -21.59
C GLU A 170 -5.69 -1.90 -22.21
N THR A 171 -6.15 -0.96 -21.37
CA THR A 171 -6.60 0.37 -21.83
C THR A 171 -5.44 1.25 -22.27
N GLU A 172 -4.19 0.92 -21.91
CA GLU A 172 -3.00 1.61 -22.39
C GLU A 172 -2.80 1.41 -23.91
N GLU A 173 -3.21 0.27 -24.45
CA GLU A 173 -3.18 0.02 -25.90
C GLU A 173 -4.09 1.00 -26.64
N LEU A 174 -5.24 1.33 -26.05
CA LEU A 174 -6.17 2.30 -26.63
C LEU A 174 -5.55 3.72 -26.60
N ALA A 175 -4.93 4.12 -25.50
CA ALA A 175 -4.20 5.37 -25.44
C ALA A 175 -3.05 5.43 -26.46
N GLN A 176 -2.29 4.33 -26.62
CA GLN A 176 -1.21 4.21 -27.60
C GLN A 176 -1.70 4.39 -29.05
N GLN A 177 -2.88 3.85 -29.39
CA GLN A 177 -3.46 4.02 -30.72
C GLN A 177 -3.80 5.50 -30.98
N VAL A 178 -4.40 6.20 -30.02
CA VAL A 178 -4.67 7.63 -30.12
C VAL A 178 -3.38 8.43 -30.31
N ILE A 179 -2.37 8.18 -29.48
CA ILE A 179 -1.07 8.88 -29.51
C ILE A 179 -0.39 8.69 -30.89
N SER A 180 -0.49 7.47 -31.44
CA SER A 180 0.12 7.14 -32.74
C SER A 180 -0.60 7.79 -33.91
N SER A 181 -1.92 7.99 -33.81
CA SER A 181 -2.77 8.51 -34.90
C SER A 181 -2.92 10.03 -34.88
N ALA A 182 -2.68 10.66 -33.74
CA ALA A 182 -2.92 12.10 -33.57
C ALA A 182 -1.90 12.95 -34.34
N GLU A 183 -2.36 14.03 -34.93
CA GLU A 183 -1.55 15.02 -35.64
C GLU A 183 -1.50 16.36 -34.87
N GLU A 184 -0.60 17.25 -35.28
CA GLU A 184 -0.49 18.60 -34.71
C GLU A 184 -1.79 19.38 -34.96
N GLY A 185 -2.35 19.95 -33.90
CA GLY A 185 -3.59 20.75 -33.97
C GLY A 185 -4.87 19.95 -33.83
N ASP A 186 -4.81 18.64 -33.63
CA ASP A 186 -5.99 17.81 -33.47
C ASP A 186 -6.79 18.16 -32.21
N ASN A 187 -8.11 18.05 -32.35
CA ASN A 187 -9.08 18.06 -31.26
C ASN A 187 -9.43 16.61 -30.91
N ILE A 188 -9.13 16.20 -29.70
CA ILE A 188 -9.32 14.83 -29.20
C ILE A 188 -10.39 14.83 -28.11
N LEU A 189 -11.34 13.92 -28.19
CA LEU A 189 -12.37 13.71 -27.17
C LEU A 189 -12.15 12.34 -26.50
N ASP A 190 -11.99 12.37 -25.19
CA ASP A 190 -12.09 11.18 -24.32
C ASP A 190 -13.50 11.11 -23.72
N LEU A 191 -14.31 10.16 -24.18
CA LEU A 191 -15.70 10.00 -23.81
C LEU A 191 -15.81 8.86 -22.78
N CYS A 192 -16.50 9.10 -21.68
CA CYS A 192 -16.55 8.25 -20.48
C CYS A 192 -15.15 8.14 -19.83
N THR A 193 -14.57 9.31 -19.53
CA THR A 193 -13.17 9.45 -19.14
C THR A 193 -12.84 8.83 -17.76
N GLY A 194 -13.83 8.67 -16.88
CA GLY A 194 -13.62 8.13 -15.53
C GLY A 194 -12.58 8.93 -14.75
N SER A 195 -11.45 8.31 -14.43
CA SER A 195 -10.31 8.94 -13.73
C SER A 195 -9.52 9.95 -14.57
N GLY A 196 -9.81 10.08 -15.87
CA GLY A 196 -9.04 10.89 -16.79
C GLY A 196 -7.77 10.25 -17.34
N ALA A 197 -7.53 8.96 -17.05
CA ALA A 197 -6.28 8.26 -17.36
C ALA A 197 -5.90 8.32 -18.85
N ILE A 198 -6.84 8.03 -19.76
CA ILE A 198 -6.60 8.09 -21.22
C ILE A 198 -6.29 9.53 -21.63
N ALA A 199 -7.14 10.48 -21.26
CA ALA A 199 -6.96 11.88 -21.61
C ALA A 199 -5.61 12.44 -21.18
N ILE A 200 -5.18 12.11 -19.94
CA ILE A 200 -3.90 12.54 -19.37
C ILE A 200 -2.74 11.91 -20.12
N ALA A 201 -2.75 10.58 -20.33
CA ALA A 201 -1.69 9.88 -21.05
C ALA A 201 -1.54 10.44 -22.48
N VAL A 202 -2.65 10.60 -23.21
CA VAL A 202 -2.65 11.15 -24.56
C VAL A 202 -2.08 12.57 -24.59
N TYR A 203 -2.58 13.46 -23.73
CA TYR A 203 -2.10 14.84 -23.68
C TYR A 203 -0.59 14.89 -23.37
N LYS A 204 -0.15 14.20 -22.34
CA LYS A 204 1.24 14.24 -21.89
C LYS A 204 2.22 13.63 -22.90
N GLU A 205 1.87 12.53 -23.54
CA GLU A 205 2.74 11.91 -24.54
C GLU A 205 2.83 12.75 -25.81
N LEU A 206 1.74 13.37 -26.25
CA LEU A 206 1.77 14.30 -27.39
C LEU A 206 2.53 15.59 -27.06
N GLU A 207 2.39 16.12 -25.85
CA GLU A 207 3.19 17.27 -25.36
C GLU A 207 4.70 16.95 -25.36
N LYS A 208 5.12 15.77 -24.83
CA LYS A 208 6.52 15.31 -24.88
C LYS A 208 7.06 15.24 -26.31
N ASN A 209 6.22 14.81 -27.25
CA ASN A 209 6.55 14.73 -28.66
C ASN A 209 6.41 16.08 -29.39
N ARG A 210 6.20 17.19 -28.65
CA ARG A 210 6.00 18.55 -29.17
C ARG A 210 4.84 18.70 -30.14
N ARG A 211 3.83 17.84 -30.05
CA ARG A 211 2.57 17.96 -30.77
C ARG A 211 1.56 18.69 -29.87
N LYS A 212 1.13 19.85 -30.31
CA LYS A 212 0.09 20.62 -29.60
C LYS A 212 -1.28 20.13 -30.05
N VAL A 213 -2.06 19.64 -29.12
CA VAL A 213 -3.42 19.15 -29.33
C VAL A 213 -4.35 19.78 -28.31
N SER A 214 -5.65 19.75 -28.58
CA SER A 214 -6.70 20.12 -27.61
C SER A 214 -7.39 18.84 -27.16
N VAL A 215 -7.33 18.54 -25.86
CA VAL A 215 -7.98 17.36 -25.28
C VAL A 215 -9.19 17.79 -24.48
N THR A 216 -10.34 17.19 -24.78
CA THR A 216 -11.57 17.30 -23.99
C THR A 216 -11.89 15.94 -23.39
N ALA A 217 -12.14 15.92 -22.09
CA ALA A 217 -12.57 14.73 -21.36
C ALA A 217 -14.02 14.90 -20.89
N SER A 218 -14.84 13.88 -21.05
CA SER A 218 -16.24 13.95 -20.64
C SER A 218 -16.69 12.70 -19.91
N ASP A 219 -17.57 12.90 -18.95
CA ASP A 219 -18.22 11.83 -18.20
C ASP A 219 -19.62 12.27 -17.78
N ILE A 220 -20.50 11.31 -17.51
CA ILE A 220 -21.82 11.57 -16.95
C ILE A 220 -21.74 11.89 -15.46
N SER A 221 -20.79 11.28 -14.75
CA SER A 221 -20.56 11.48 -13.32
C SER A 221 -19.78 12.75 -13.05
N ALA A 222 -20.38 13.66 -12.30
CA ALA A 222 -19.69 14.87 -11.81
C ALA A 222 -18.54 14.50 -10.86
N GLU A 223 -18.73 13.47 -10.04
CA GLU A 223 -17.73 13.01 -9.06
C GLU A 223 -16.50 12.42 -9.75
N ALA A 224 -16.70 11.65 -10.84
CA ALA A 224 -15.60 11.16 -11.67
C ALA A 224 -14.83 12.32 -12.30
N LEU A 225 -15.52 13.34 -12.82
CA LEU A 225 -14.87 14.51 -13.40
C LEU A 225 -14.11 15.37 -12.38
N GLU A 226 -14.54 15.40 -11.12
CA GLU A 226 -13.78 16.06 -10.06
C GLU A 226 -12.43 15.35 -9.86
N LEU A 227 -12.45 14.01 -9.74
CA LEU A 227 -11.21 13.22 -9.62
C LEU A 227 -10.33 13.34 -10.87
N ALA A 228 -10.91 13.32 -12.07
CA ALA A 228 -10.18 13.48 -13.32
C ALA A 228 -9.47 14.85 -13.40
N LYS A 229 -10.11 15.92 -12.92
CA LYS A 229 -9.50 17.26 -12.81
C LYS A 229 -8.34 17.28 -11.81
N GLU A 230 -8.49 16.64 -10.66
CA GLU A 230 -7.38 16.48 -9.69
C GLU A 230 -6.19 15.78 -10.34
N ASN A 231 -6.46 14.66 -11.05
CA ASN A 231 -5.44 13.92 -11.76
C ASN A 231 -4.75 14.73 -12.86
N ALA A 232 -5.51 15.48 -13.65
CA ALA A 232 -4.97 16.35 -14.68
C ALA A 232 -4.07 17.45 -14.08
N LEU A 233 -4.49 18.06 -12.96
CA LEU A 233 -3.70 19.06 -12.26
C LEU A 233 -2.37 18.49 -11.74
N GLU A 234 -2.40 17.33 -11.11
CA GLU A 234 -1.19 16.68 -10.58
C GLU A 234 -0.20 16.29 -11.68
N ASN A 235 -0.72 15.89 -12.83
CA ASN A 235 0.10 15.53 -14.00
C ASN A 235 0.44 16.74 -14.89
N ASN A 236 0.03 17.95 -14.53
CA ASN A 236 0.21 19.17 -15.33
C ASN A 236 -0.32 18.98 -16.76
N ALA A 237 -1.52 18.40 -16.91
CA ALA A 237 -2.19 18.20 -18.19
C ALA A 237 -3.31 19.22 -18.37
N ASP A 238 -3.24 20.01 -19.44
CA ASP A 238 -4.25 21.02 -19.76
C ASP A 238 -5.39 20.39 -20.57
N ILE A 239 -6.44 19.97 -19.86
CA ILE A 239 -7.56 19.21 -20.39
C ILE A 239 -8.86 19.96 -20.09
N ALA A 240 -9.73 20.11 -21.09
CA ALA A 240 -11.07 20.63 -20.91
C ALA A 240 -12.03 19.53 -20.43
N PHE A 241 -12.81 19.79 -19.37
CA PHE A 241 -13.74 18.81 -18.80
C PHE A 241 -15.19 19.24 -19.03
N VAL A 242 -16.02 18.28 -19.49
CA VAL A 242 -17.44 18.50 -19.80
C VAL A 242 -18.29 17.40 -19.17
N GLN A 243 -19.21 17.75 -18.28
CA GLN A 243 -20.20 16.79 -17.80
C GLN A 243 -21.26 16.58 -18.89
N SER A 244 -21.36 15.35 -19.40
CA SER A 244 -22.24 15.00 -20.51
C SER A 244 -22.68 13.55 -20.45
N ASP A 245 -23.96 13.32 -20.71
CA ASP A 245 -24.44 11.99 -21.08
C ASP A 245 -24.07 11.75 -22.56
N LEU A 246 -23.03 10.95 -22.77
CA LEU A 246 -22.40 10.76 -24.07
C LEU A 246 -22.22 12.11 -24.81
N PHE A 247 -22.82 12.27 -25.97
CA PHE A 247 -22.67 13.46 -26.81
C PHE A 247 -23.67 14.59 -26.51
N SER A 248 -24.55 14.46 -25.52
CA SER A 248 -25.67 15.38 -25.30
C SER A 248 -25.25 16.83 -25.09
N ARG A 249 -24.10 17.06 -24.44
CA ARG A 249 -23.54 18.40 -24.18
C ARG A 249 -22.22 18.66 -24.88
N ILE A 250 -21.72 17.69 -25.65
CA ILE A 250 -20.49 17.87 -26.42
C ILE A 250 -20.78 18.79 -27.60
N ARG A 251 -19.93 19.78 -27.81
CA ARG A 251 -20.02 20.78 -28.89
C ARG A 251 -18.71 20.79 -29.65
N GLY A 252 -18.80 21.15 -30.92
CA GLY A 252 -17.65 21.24 -31.81
C GLY A 252 -17.46 19.98 -32.65
N ARG A 253 -16.27 19.88 -33.25
CA ARG A 253 -15.83 18.73 -34.04
C ARG A 253 -14.53 18.21 -33.47
N TYR A 254 -14.36 16.92 -33.46
CA TYR A 254 -13.17 16.24 -32.99
C TYR A 254 -12.57 15.42 -34.13
N ASN A 255 -11.25 15.42 -34.20
CA ASN A 255 -10.51 14.62 -35.17
C ASN A 255 -10.44 13.16 -34.70
N ILE A 256 -10.30 12.97 -33.37
CA ILE A 256 -10.25 11.65 -32.75
C ILE A 256 -11.24 11.63 -31.58
N ILE A 257 -11.99 10.54 -31.49
CA ILE A 257 -12.84 10.23 -30.34
C ILE A 257 -12.39 8.89 -29.79
N VAL A 258 -12.03 8.85 -28.53
CA VAL A 258 -11.67 7.65 -27.79
C VAL A 258 -12.67 7.43 -26.67
N SER A 259 -12.98 6.19 -26.39
CA SER A 259 -13.88 5.82 -25.27
C SER A 259 -13.59 4.42 -24.77
N ASN A 260 -13.59 4.27 -23.45
CA ASN A 260 -13.69 2.99 -22.77
C ASN A 260 -14.96 2.98 -21.90
N PRO A 261 -16.16 2.88 -22.50
CA PRO A 261 -17.42 3.00 -21.77
C PRO A 261 -17.71 1.72 -20.98
N PRO A 262 -18.60 1.78 -19.99
CA PRO A 262 -19.13 0.57 -19.33
C PRO A 262 -19.90 -0.28 -20.36
N TYR A 263 -19.44 -1.53 -20.57
CA TYR A 263 -19.98 -2.47 -21.54
C TYR A 263 -20.69 -3.67 -20.91
N ILE A 264 -20.72 -3.73 -19.59
CA ILE A 264 -21.37 -4.82 -18.86
C ILE A 264 -22.84 -4.46 -18.60
N PRO A 265 -23.78 -5.31 -19.01
CA PRO A 265 -25.19 -5.08 -18.75
C PRO A 265 -25.47 -4.97 -17.24
N THR A 266 -26.30 -4.02 -16.85
CA THR A 266 -26.63 -3.77 -15.44
C THR A 266 -27.12 -5.03 -14.69
N LYS A 267 -27.79 -5.94 -15.37
CA LYS A 267 -28.28 -7.21 -14.81
C LYS A 267 -27.16 -8.19 -14.44
N GLU A 268 -25.99 -8.04 -15.04
CA GLU A 268 -24.83 -8.93 -14.82
C GLU A 268 -23.90 -8.38 -13.75
N ILE A 269 -24.01 -7.09 -13.40
CA ILE A 269 -23.12 -6.42 -12.43
C ILE A 269 -23.18 -7.11 -11.06
N GLU A 270 -24.35 -7.61 -10.63
CA GLU A 270 -24.50 -8.29 -9.34
C GLU A 270 -23.72 -9.61 -9.24
N SER A 271 -23.43 -10.25 -10.37
CA SER A 271 -22.68 -11.50 -10.44
C SER A 271 -21.16 -11.32 -10.55
N LEU A 272 -20.70 -10.09 -10.75
CA LEU A 272 -19.28 -9.78 -10.95
C LEU A 272 -18.50 -9.71 -9.64
N GLN A 273 -17.19 -9.88 -9.75
CA GLN A 273 -16.27 -9.62 -8.65
C GLN A 273 -16.43 -8.18 -8.14
N ARG A 274 -16.20 -7.96 -6.84
CA ARG A 274 -16.36 -6.63 -6.20
C ARG A 274 -15.53 -5.52 -6.88
N GLU A 275 -14.46 -5.89 -7.55
CA GLU A 275 -13.55 -4.97 -8.25
C GLU A 275 -14.12 -4.41 -9.58
N VAL A 276 -15.22 -4.96 -10.05
CA VAL A 276 -15.87 -4.57 -11.31
C VAL A 276 -17.26 -3.96 -11.05
N ARG A 277 -17.77 -4.09 -9.83
CA ARG A 277 -19.03 -3.49 -9.37
C ARG A 277 -18.83 -2.04 -8.99
#